data_4988bb01f377382174ea8f75c57115fc
#
_entry.id   4988bb01f377382174ea8f75c57115fc
#
_cell.length_a   1.000
_cell.length_b   1.000
_cell.length_c   1.000
_cell.angle_alpha   90.00
_cell.angle_beta   90.00
_cell.angle_gamma   90.00
#
_symmetry.space_group_name_H-M   'P 1'
#
loop_
_entity.id
_entity.type
_entity.pdbx_description
1 polymer ?
#
loop_
_entity_poly.entity_id
_entity_poly.type
_entity_poly.pdbx_seq_one_letter_code
_entity_poly.pdbx_strand_id
1 'polypeptide(L)'
;MTEILPIETERLIIRAFRADDAVAFHGWRNDAEVARLTLWDYPYPMERAEAFCHKMASMPPFPEGEFYQLMIEEKATGRAVGDIGIGNGRPEKGAIRVGYSLSRGAQGKGYMTEALRSLLPALVAPLGITHFTADIDVRNPASGRVLERLGFKAGPVHEKRTFVKGEWCDEVDYEVSASALLALVSA
;
A
#
# COMPACT_ATOMS: atom_id res chain seq x y z
N MET A 1 -19.95 -6.08 -12.82
CA MET A 1 -18.85 -5.24 -12.30
C MET A 1 -17.62 -5.55 -13.11
N THR A 2 -16.96 -4.54 -13.67
CA THR A 2 -15.72 -4.72 -14.43
C THR A 2 -14.66 -5.25 -13.46
N GLU A 3 -14.02 -6.35 -13.83
CA GLU A 3 -12.96 -6.95 -13.00
C GLU A 3 -11.76 -6.00 -12.99
N ILE A 4 -11.46 -5.39 -11.82
CA ILE A 4 -10.38 -4.39 -11.69
C ILE A 4 -9.01 -5.07 -11.66
N LEU A 5 -8.95 -6.29 -11.15
CA LEU A 5 -7.73 -7.06 -10.95
C LEU A 5 -7.67 -8.27 -11.88
N PRO A 6 -6.47 -8.73 -12.30
CA PRO A 6 -5.16 -8.11 -12.02
C PRO A 6 -4.90 -6.87 -12.86
N ILE A 7 -4.03 -5.98 -12.35
CA ILE A 7 -3.50 -4.85 -13.12
C ILE A 7 -2.05 -5.17 -13.51
N GLU A 8 -1.78 -5.10 -14.79
CA GLU A 8 -0.44 -5.32 -15.32
C GLU A 8 0.24 -4.00 -15.70
N THR A 9 1.52 -3.88 -15.34
CA THR A 9 2.39 -2.77 -15.72
C THR A 9 3.53 -3.29 -16.61
N GLU A 10 4.52 -2.47 -16.89
CA GLU A 10 5.71 -2.91 -17.62
C GLU A 10 6.43 -4.06 -16.89
N ARG A 11 6.64 -3.93 -15.57
CA ARG A 11 7.46 -4.86 -14.78
C ARG A 11 6.69 -5.65 -13.74
N LEU A 12 5.44 -5.27 -13.42
CA LEU A 12 4.72 -5.78 -12.27
C LEU A 12 3.33 -6.30 -12.64
N ILE A 13 2.81 -7.17 -11.76
CA ILE A 13 1.40 -7.56 -11.71
C ILE A 13 0.88 -7.22 -10.32
N ILE A 14 -0.13 -6.36 -10.24
CA ILE A 14 -0.86 -6.06 -9.00
C ILE A 14 -2.09 -6.97 -8.98
N ARG A 15 -2.17 -7.85 -7.99
CA ARG A 15 -3.19 -8.89 -7.92
C ARG A 15 -3.74 -9.11 -6.51
N ALA A 16 -4.83 -9.84 -6.41
CA ALA A 16 -5.29 -10.35 -5.12
C ALA A 16 -4.23 -11.27 -4.48
N PHE A 17 -4.27 -11.36 -3.15
CA PHE A 17 -3.48 -12.33 -2.41
C PHE A 17 -3.88 -13.76 -2.77
N ARG A 18 -2.91 -14.66 -2.69
CA ARG A 18 -3.08 -16.13 -2.73
C ARG A 18 -2.63 -16.70 -1.38
N ALA A 19 -3.14 -17.86 -1.02
CA ALA A 19 -2.75 -18.50 0.24
C ALA A 19 -1.25 -18.85 0.28
N ASP A 20 -0.65 -19.18 -0.87
CA ASP A 20 0.76 -19.52 -1.03
C ASP A 20 1.70 -18.29 -1.02
N ASP A 21 1.18 -17.08 -0.98
CA ASP A 21 1.99 -15.87 -0.79
C ASP A 21 2.61 -15.77 0.63
N ALA A 22 2.17 -16.58 1.57
CA ALA A 22 2.53 -16.46 2.99
C ALA A 22 4.05 -16.44 3.25
N VAL A 23 4.82 -17.28 2.54
CA VAL A 23 6.28 -17.34 2.70
C VAL A 23 6.94 -16.03 2.25
N ALA A 24 6.55 -15.51 1.10
CA ALA A 24 7.07 -14.24 0.60
C ALA A 24 6.65 -13.07 1.49
N PHE A 25 5.36 -13.00 1.85
CA PHE A 25 4.80 -11.98 2.74
C PHE A 25 5.48 -11.97 4.10
N HIS A 26 5.67 -13.13 4.73
CA HIS A 26 6.44 -13.27 5.96
C HIS A 26 7.86 -12.73 5.80
N GLY A 27 8.50 -12.98 4.67
CA GLY A 27 9.88 -12.59 4.41
C GLY A 27 10.14 -11.10 4.63
N TRP A 28 9.31 -10.20 4.10
CA TRP A 28 9.51 -8.77 4.34
C TRP A 28 8.83 -8.27 5.62
N ARG A 29 7.76 -8.90 6.09
CA ARG A 29 7.15 -8.57 7.38
C ARG A 29 8.09 -8.86 8.54
N ASN A 30 8.93 -9.90 8.39
CA ASN A 30 9.94 -10.30 9.37
C ASN A 30 11.36 -9.80 9.05
N ASP A 31 11.49 -8.79 8.19
CA ASP A 31 12.73 -8.04 7.99
C ASP A 31 12.74 -6.82 8.93
N ALA A 32 13.73 -6.74 9.82
CA ALA A 32 13.80 -5.70 10.84
C ALA A 32 13.80 -4.27 10.26
N GLU A 33 14.48 -4.05 9.13
CA GLU A 33 14.54 -2.74 8.49
C GLU A 33 13.20 -2.36 7.83
N VAL A 34 12.51 -3.32 7.22
CA VAL A 34 11.17 -3.10 6.65
C VAL A 34 10.16 -2.86 7.78
N ALA A 35 10.22 -3.65 8.85
CA ALA A 35 9.31 -3.55 9.97
C ALA A 35 9.49 -2.28 10.82
N ARG A 36 10.68 -1.69 10.85
CA ARG A 36 11.07 -0.61 11.76
C ARG A 36 10.09 0.56 11.84
N LEU A 37 9.56 1.00 10.71
CA LEU A 37 8.67 2.16 10.61
C LEU A 37 7.24 1.77 10.22
N THR A 38 6.80 0.58 10.62
CA THR A 38 5.49 0.04 10.30
C THR A 38 4.69 -0.31 11.55
N LEU A 39 3.39 -0.43 11.40
CA LEU A 39 2.47 -0.69 12.52
C LEU A 39 2.40 -2.17 12.95
N TRP A 40 2.89 -3.10 12.12
CA TRP A 40 2.85 -4.51 12.52
C TRP A 40 3.97 -4.88 13.50
N ASP A 41 3.71 -5.90 14.31
CA ASP A 41 4.66 -6.39 15.30
C ASP A 41 5.90 -7.01 14.65
N TYR A 42 7.02 -6.93 15.33
CA TYR A 42 8.26 -7.60 14.98
C TYR A 42 8.86 -8.30 16.23
N PRO A 43 9.28 -9.56 16.13
CA PRO A 43 9.21 -10.44 14.95
C PRO A 43 7.78 -10.77 14.53
N TYR A 44 7.56 -11.03 13.22
CA TYR A 44 6.26 -11.37 12.65
C TYR A 44 6.14 -12.89 12.51
N PRO A 45 5.24 -13.58 13.23
CA PRO A 45 5.12 -15.05 13.18
C PRO A 45 4.63 -15.55 11.81
N MET A 46 5.13 -16.74 11.38
CA MET A 46 4.71 -17.37 10.13
C MET A 46 3.21 -17.69 10.13
N GLU A 47 2.69 -18.21 11.25
CA GLU A 47 1.27 -18.56 11.41
C GLU A 47 0.37 -17.33 11.19
N ARG A 48 0.84 -16.15 11.59
CA ARG A 48 0.12 -14.89 11.35
C ARG A 48 0.14 -14.51 9.88
N ALA A 49 1.26 -14.76 9.17
CA ALA A 49 1.36 -14.52 7.73
C ALA A 49 0.41 -15.45 6.95
N GLU A 50 0.38 -16.74 7.32
CA GLU A 50 -0.52 -17.73 6.72
C GLU A 50 -1.98 -17.35 6.94
N ALA A 51 -2.38 -17.05 8.17
CA ALA A 51 -3.75 -16.62 8.50
C ALA A 51 -4.15 -15.35 7.74
N PHE A 52 -3.22 -14.39 7.62
CA PHE A 52 -3.47 -13.15 6.90
C PHE A 52 -3.65 -13.39 5.39
N CYS A 53 -2.78 -14.19 4.76
CA CYS A 53 -2.87 -14.50 3.34
C CYS A 53 -4.15 -15.29 3.03
N HIS A 54 -4.52 -16.24 3.87
CA HIS A 54 -5.81 -16.95 3.74
C HIS A 54 -7.01 -16.00 3.85
N LYS A 55 -7.01 -15.09 4.82
CA LYS A 55 -8.07 -14.08 4.98
C LYS A 55 -8.17 -13.23 3.72
N MET A 56 -7.07 -12.67 3.24
CA MET A 56 -7.07 -11.80 2.05
C MET A 56 -7.49 -12.54 0.78
N ALA A 57 -7.04 -13.78 0.60
CA ALA A 57 -7.41 -14.61 -0.56
C ALA A 57 -8.91 -14.96 -0.62
N SER A 58 -9.57 -15.05 0.54
CA SER A 58 -11.00 -15.36 0.64
C SER A 58 -11.91 -14.12 0.66
N MET A 59 -11.33 -12.93 0.85
CA MET A 59 -12.08 -11.68 0.95
C MET A 59 -12.49 -11.19 -0.45
N PRO A 60 -13.74 -10.71 -0.64
CA PRO A 60 -14.11 -10.07 -1.88
C PRO A 60 -13.26 -8.80 -2.10
N PRO A 61 -12.90 -8.48 -3.36
CA PRO A 61 -12.10 -7.30 -3.64
C PRO A 61 -12.75 -6.00 -3.17
N PHE A 62 -11.99 -5.18 -2.48
CA PHE A 62 -12.37 -3.82 -2.04
C PHE A 62 -13.67 -3.78 -1.23
N PRO A 63 -13.78 -4.51 -0.11
CA PRO A 63 -14.97 -4.51 0.72
C PRO A 63 -15.16 -3.13 1.36
N GLU A 64 -16.42 -2.70 1.47
CA GLU A 64 -16.75 -1.42 2.08
C GLU A 64 -16.37 -1.39 3.56
N GLY A 65 -15.67 -0.34 3.99
CA GLY A 65 -15.29 -0.13 5.39
C GLY A 65 -14.10 -0.95 5.90
N GLU A 66 -13.50 -1.79 5.06
CA GLU A 66 -12.35 -2.60 5.45
C GLU A 66 -11.08 -2.26 4.64
N PHE A 67 -9.94 -2.67 5.18
CA PHE A 67 -8.67 -2.68 4.46
C PHE A 67 -8.56 -3.94 3.61
N TYR A 68 -8.35 -3.75 2.31
CA TYR A 68 -8.04 -4.82 1.36
C TYR A 68 -6.61 -4.70 0.90
N GLN A 69 -5.84 -5.77 1.00
CA GLN A 69 -4.46 -5.75 0.54
C GLN A 69 -4.28 -6.50 -0.78
N LEU A 70 -3.38 -5.95 -1.59
CA LEU A 70 -3.01 -6.43 -2.91
C LEU A 70 -1.53 -6.83 -2.89
N MET A 71 -1.21 -7.90 -3.61
CA MET A 71 0.15 -8.38 -3.81
C MET A 71 0.77 -7.71 -5.04
N ILE A 72 2.04 -7.34 -4.95
CA ILE A 72 2.87 -6.92 -6.07
C ILE A 72 3.77 -8.08 -6.46
N GLU A 73 3.61 -8.57 -7.68
CA GLU A 73 4.43 -9.64 -8.26
C GLU A 73 5.35 -9.06 -9.35
N GLU A 74 6.63 -9.39 -9.32
CA GLU A 74 7.61 -9.02 -10.35
C GLU A 74 7.51 -9.98 -11.53
N LYS A 75 7.18 -9.49 -12.74
CA LYS A 75 6.96 -10.31 -13.93
C LYS A 75 8.19 -11.16 -14.32
N ALA A 76 9.39 -10.57 -14.18
CA ALA A 76 10.63 -11.23 -14.60
C ALA A 76 10.94 -12.50 -13.80
N THR A 77 10.48 -12.58 -12.55
CA THR A 77 10.79 -13.69 -11.64
C THR A 77 9.56 -14.47 -11.19
N GLY A 78 8.36 -13.94 -11.39
CA GLY A 78 7.11 -14.48 -10.85
C GLY A 78 7.03 -14.42 -9.31
N ARG A 79 7.89 -13.61 -8.65
CA ARG A 79 7.96 -13.53 -7.20
C ARG A 79 7.15 -12.36 -6.67
N ALA A 80 6.45 -12.58 -5.56
CA ALA A 80 5.88 -11.51 -4.77
C ALA A 80 7.01 -10.67 -4.14
N VAL A 81 6.94 -9.34 -4.32
CA VAL A 81 7.99 -8.41 -3.91
C VAL A 81 7.50 -7.31 -2.97
N GLY A 82 6.20 -7.24 -2.72
CA GLY A 82 5.59 -6.25 -1.82
C GLY A 82 4.08 -6.30 -1.82
N ASP A 83 3.48 -5.40 -1.08
CA ASP A 83 2.03 -5.31 -0.94
C ASP A 83 1.54 -3.86 -0.89
N ILE A 84 0.27 -3.65 -1.28
CA ILE A 84 -0.44 -2.38 -1.21
C ILE A 84 -1.75 -2.60 -0.45
N GLY A 85 -1.96 -1.82 0.61
CA GLY A 85 -3.23 -1.78 1.34
C GLY A 85 -4.09 -0.62 0.86
N ILE A 86 -5.35 -0.92 0.56
CA ILE A 86 -6.38 0.03 0.15
C ILE A 86 -7.53 -0.09 1.15
N GLY A 87 -7.91 1.01 1.79
CA GLY A 87 -8.96 0.94 2.77
C GLY A 87 -9.60 2.28 3.13
N ASN A 88 -10.76 2.18 3.75
CA ASN A 88 -11.54 3.32 4.15
C ASN A 88 -11.08 3.79 5.54
N GLY A 89 -9.94 4.49 5.59
CA GLY A 89 -9.33 4.95 6.83
C GLY A 89 -9.95 6.25 7.40
N ARG A 90 -10.83 6.92 6.66
CA ARG A 90 -11.47 8.18 7.08
C ARG A 90 -12.99 8.12 6.91
N PRO A 91 -13.75 8.82 7.78
CA PRO A 91 -15.20 8.81 7.72
C PRO A 91 -15.78 9.58 6.52
N GLU A 92 -14.94 10.23 5.72
CA GLU A 92 -15.38 10.97 4.53
C GLU A 92 -15.71 10.02 3.39
N LYS A 93 -16.91 10.10 2.88
CA LYS A 93 -17.37 9.31 1.73
C LYS A 93 -16.49 9.61 0.51
N GLY A 94 -15.92 8.56 -0.07
CA GLY A 94 -15.03 8.65 -1.24
C GLY A 94 -13.54 8.87 -0.92
N ALA A 95 -13.16 9.00 0.36
CA ALA A 95 -11.74 9.05 0.75
C ALA A 95 -11.18 7.65 1.00
N ILE A 96 -10.06 7.33 0.37
CA ILE A 96 -9.38 6.03 0.50
C ILE A 96 -7.97 6.24 1.05
N ARG A 97 -7.64 5.50 2.09
CA ARG A 97 -6.28 5.44 2.63
C ARG A 97 -5.45 4.39 1.90
N VAL A 98 -4.20 4.76 1.57
CA VAL A 98 -3.23 3.90 0.89
C VAL A 98 -2.06 3.63 1.83
N GLY A 99 -1.71 2.37 1.99
CA GLY A 99 -0.48 1.92 2.66
C GLY A 99 0.26 0.93 1.77
N TYR A 100 1.57 0.80 1.95
CA TYR A 100 2.35 -0.12 1.12
C TYR A 100 3.67 -0.50 1.76
N SER A 101 4.21 -1.63 1.33
CA SER A 101 5.56 -2.06 1.65
C SER A 101 6.20 -2.84 0.51
N LEU A 102 7.53 -2.80 0.43
CA LEU A 102 8.33 -3.60 -0.47
C LEU A 102 9.36 -4.39 0.32
N SER A 103 9.64 -5.61 -0.12
CA SER A 103 10.80 -6.36 0.31
C SER A 103 12.06 -5.54 0.06
N ARG A 104 13.09 -5.69 0.91
CA ARG A 104 14.31 -4.89 0.83
C ARG A 104 14.96 -4.93 -0.57
N GLY A 105 15.02 -6.09 -1.19
CA GLY A 105 15.59 -6.27 -2.53
C GLY A 105 14.80 -5.63 -3.68
N ALA A 106 13.54 -5.25 -3.43
CA ALA A 106 12.68 -4.56 -4.40
C ALA A 106 12.65 -3.04 -4.24
N GLN A 107 13.21 -2.52 -3.13
CA GLN A 107 13.28 -1.08 -2.88
C GLN A 107 14.25 -0.38 -3.84
N GLY A 108 14.05 0.93 -4.04
CA GLY A 108 14.93 1.75 -4.88
C GLY A 108 14.80 1.56 -6.38
N LYS A 109 13.97 0.60 -6.86
CA LYS A 109 13.79 0.28 -8.29
C LYS A 109 12.61 1.01 -8.96
N GLY A 110 11.88 1.86 -8.22
CA GLY A 110 10.70 2.55 -8.72
C GLY A 110 9.42 1.70 -8.76
N TYR A 111 9.45 0.47 -8.26
CA TYR A 111 8.31 -0.47 -8.31
C TYR A 111 7.06 0.06 -7.63
N MET A 112 7.18 0.68 -6.45
CA MET A 112 6.00 1.20 -5.77
C MET A 112 5.35 2.37 -6.53
N THR A 113 6.15 3.28 -7.09
CA THR A 113 5.63 4.36 -7.93
C THR A 113 4.93 3.82 -9.17
N GLU A 114 5.50 2.81 -9.84
CA GLU A 114 4.91 2.14 -11.00
C GLU A 114 3.58 1.47 -10.64
N ALA A 115 3.56 0.71 -9.55
CA ALA A 115 2.37 0.00 -9.09
C ALA A 115 1.23 0.96 -8.75
N LEU A 116 1.49 1.99 -7.94
CA LEU A 116 0.48 2.96 -7.53
C LEU A 116 0.01 3.84 -8.70
N ARG A 117 0.91 4.19 -9.64
CA ARG A 117 0.55 4.96 -10.84
C ARG A 117 -0.46 4.23 -11.72
N SER A 118 -0.47 2.91 -11.72
CA SER A 118 -1.42 2.09 -12.46
C SER A 118 -2.66 1.73 -11.64
N LEU A 119 -2.48 1.43 -10.36
CA LEU A 119 -3.57 0.98 -9.49
C LEU A 119 -4.53 2.11 -9.13
N LEU A 120 -4.01 3.24 -8.61
CA LEU A 120 -4.88 4.27 -8.03
C LEU A 120 -5.88 4.85 -9.05
N PRO A 121 -5.49 5.20 -10.30
CA PRO A 121 -6.45 5.65 -11.31
C PRO A 121 -7.52 4.63 -11.64
N ALA A 122 -7.17 3.34 -11.69
CA ALA A 122 -8.09 2.26 -12.00
C ALA A 122 -9.19 2.08 -10.94
N LEU A 123 -8.94 2.52 -9.70
CA LEU A 123 -9.91 2.45 -8.59
C LEU A 123 -10.90 3.62 -8.56
N VAL A 124 -10.58 4.75 -9.20
CA VAL A 124 -11.37 6.01 -9.06
C VAL A 124 -12.82 5.81 -9.44
N ALA A 125 -13.09 5.44 -10.69
CA ALA A 125 -14.46 5.34 -11.20
C ALA A 125 -15.24 4.15 -10.59
N PRO A 126 -14.66 2.93 -10.53
CA PRO A 126 -15.39 1.78 -9.99
C PRO A 126 -15.78 1.89 -8.51
N LEU A 127 -14.95 2.59 -7.71
CA LEU A 127 -15.18 2.73 -6.26
C LEU A 127 -15.68 4.13 -5.86
N GLY A 128 -15.89 5.04 -6.81
CA GLY A 128 -16.36 6.39 -6.54
C GLY A 128 -15.40 7.21 -5.67
N ILE A 129 -14.09 7.03 -5.87
CA ILE A 129 -13.06 7.68 -5.05
C ILE A 129 -12.92 9.15 -5.43
N THR A 130 -12.91 10.02 -4.44
CA THR A 130 -12.69 11.47 -4.61
C THR A 130 -11.28 11.89 -4.17
N HIS A 131 -10.71 11.21 -3.19
CA HIS A 131 -9.39 11.52 -2.62
C HIS A 131 -8.66 10.25 -2.20
N PHE A 132 -7.33 10.28 -2.35
CA PHE A 132 -6.44 9.30 -1.75
C PHE A 132 -5.65 9.96 -0.63
N THR A 133 -5.46 9.25 0.47
CA THR A 133 -4.71 9.71 1.64
C THR A 133 -3.68 8.67 2.06
N ALA A 134 -2.60 9.12 2.70
CA ALA A 134 -1.62 8.25 3.33
C ALA A 134 -1.03 8.96 4.55
N ASP A 135 -0.65 8.21 5.58
CA ASP A 135 0.06 8.72 6.74
C ASP A 135 1.44 8.08 6.78
N ILE A 136 2.48 8.86 6.99
CA ILE A 136 3.86 8.40 6.94
C ILE A 136 4.62 8.89 8.17
N ASP A 137 5.37 7.99 8.80
CA ASP A 137 6.37 8.36 9.79
C ASP A 137 7.38 9.32 9.14
N VAL A 138 7.64 10.47 9.76
CA VAL A 138 8.55 11.51 9.24
C VAL A 138 9.97 10.97 8.98
N ARG A 139 10.34 9.86 9.64
CA ARG A 139 11.62 9.18 9.45
C ARG A 139 11.68 8.31 8.18
N ASN A 140 10.56 8.24 7.41
CA ASN A 140 10.47 7.49 6.16
C ASN A 140 10.37 8.40 4.91
N PRO A 141 11.41 9.19 4.60
CA PRO A 141 11.37 10.09 3.44
C PRO A 141 11.27 9.35 2.10
N ALA A 142 11.62 8.06 2.07
CA ALA A 142 11.48 7.25 0.86
C ALA A 142 10.02 7.06 0.46
N SER A 143 9.14 6.81 1.44
CA SER A 143 7.70 6.72 1.23
C SER A 143 7.10 8.06 0.78
N GLY A 144 7.50 9.17 1.41
CA GLY A 144 7.07 10.51 1.00
C GLY A 144 7.37 10.80 -0.47
N ARG A 145 8.60 10.50 -0.93
CA ARG A 145 8.98 10.68 -2.34
C ARG A 145 8.16 9.85 -3.32
N VAL A 146 7.68 8.67 -2.93
CA VAL A 146 6.78 7.88 -3.77
C VAL A 146 5.47 8.62 -3.97
N LEU A 147 4.88 9.13 -2.90
CA LEU A 147 3.61 9.86 -2.93
C LEU A 147 3.73 11.19 -3.70
N GLU A 148 4.79 11.94 -3.46
CA GLU A 148 5.04 13.22 -4.17
C GLU A 148 5.12 13.04 -5.69
N ARG A 149 5.74 11.96 -6.17
CA ARG A 149 5.77 11.62 -7.61
C ARG A 149 4.41 11.30 -8.21
N LEU A 150 3.43 10.99 -7.36
CA LEU A 150 2.04 10.75 -7.75
C LEU A 150 1.14 11.97 -7.48
N GLY A 151 1.74 13.12 -7.19
CA GLY A 151 1.02 14.37 -6.98
C GLY A 151 0.41 14.56 -5.61
N PHE A 152 0.66 13.66 -4.67
CA PHE A 152 0.25 13.87 -3.28
C PHE A 152 0.94 15.09 -2.70
N LYS A 153 0.21 15.83 -1.89
CA LYS A 153 0.71 16.99 -1.14
C LYS A 153 0.86 16.61 0.33
N ALA A 154 2.01 16.97 0.89
CA ALA A 154 2.23 16.86 2.33
C ALA A 154 1.38 17.89 3.08
N GLY A 155 0.71 17.43 4.11
CA GLY A 155 0.00 18.25 5.07
C GLY A 155 0.86 18.59 6.30
N PRO A 156 0.23 18.93 7.42
CA PRO A 156 0.94 19.21 8.66
C PRO A 156 1.60 17.93 9.23
N VAL A 157 2.67 18.14 9.98
CA VAL A 157 3.25 17.10 10.82
C VAL A 157 2.45 17.02 12.11
N HIS A 158 2.11 15.82 12.51
CA HIS A 158 1.42 15.51 13.76
C HIS A 158 2.41 14.88 14.74
N GLU A 159 2.86 15.66 15.71
CA GLU A 159 3.79 15.18 16.73
C GLU A 159 3.16 14.10 17.61
N LYS A 160 3.93 13.06 17.94
CA LYS A 160 3.53 11.97 18.83
C LYS A 160 2.15 11.38 18.50
N ARG A 161 1.84 11.24 17.22
CA ARG A 161 0.52 10.78 16.78
C ARG A 161 0.27 9.32 17.07
N THR A 162 1.26 8.47 16.87
CA THR A 162 1.11 7.02 16.97
C THR A 162 2.20 6.44 17.87
N PHE A 163 1.80 5.59 18.82
CA PHE A 163 2.73 4.86 19.67
C PHE A 163 3.02 3.50 19.06
N VAL A 164 4.26 3.27 18.62
CA VAL A 164 4.66 2.06 17.91
C VAL A 164 5.96 1.53 18.49
N LYS A 165 5.99 0.24 18.82
CA LYS A 165 7.21 -0.47 19.27
C LYS A 165 7.94 0.24 20.41
N GLY A 166 7.19 0.80 21.36
CA GLY A 166 7.75 1.44 22.56
C GLY A 166 8.13 2.91 22.42
N GLU A 167 7.86 3.55 21.27
CA GLU A 167 8.14 4.97 21.05
C GLU A 167 6.97 5.71 20.41
N TRP A 168 6.90 7.01 20.65
CA TRP A 168 5.98 7.91 19.97
C TRP A 168 6.58 8.34 18.63
N CYS A 169 5.77 8.23 17.58
CA CYS A 169 6.14 8.57 16.22
C CYS A 169 5.41 9.83 15.75
N ASP A 170 6.15 10.71 15.08
CA ASP A 170 5.58 11.84 14.37
C ASP A 170 5.19 11.39 12.96
N GLU A 171 4.02 11.80 12.50
CA GLU A 171 3.50 11.43 11.20
C GLU A 171 3.13 12.65 10.40
N VAL A 172 3.26 12.56 9.09
CA VAL A 172 2.79 13.55 8.12
C VAL A 172 1.69 12.95 7.27
N ASP A 173 0.59 13.67 7.14
CA ASP A 173 -0.49 13.32 6.22
C ASP A 173 -0.12 13.71 4.80
N TYR A 174 -0.45 12.82 3.85
CA TYR A 174 -0.38 13.08 2.42
C TYR A 174 -1.75 12.91 1.79
N GLU A 175 -2.08 13.79 0.84
CA GLU A 175 -3.37 13.74 0.15
C GLU A 175 -3.24 14.13 -1.32
N VAL A 176 -4.05 13.48 -2.18
CA VAL A 176 -4.26 13.88 -3.58
C VAL A 176 -5.73 13.70 -3.95
N SER A 177 -6.31 14.66 -4.66
CA SER A 177 -7.62 14.47 -5.26
C SER A 177 -7.56 13.51 -6.44
N ALA A 178 -8.63 12.73 -6.66
CA ALA A 178 -8.71 11.82 -7.79
C ALA A 178 -8.52 12.56 -9.13
N SER A 179 -9.07 13.78 -9.26
CA SER A 179 -8.91 14.59 -10.48
C SER A 179 -7.46 15.01 -10.74
N ALA A 180 -6.72 15.41 -9.69
CA ALA A 180 -5.32 15.79 -9.82
C ALA A 180 -4.45 14.58 -10.19
N LEU A 181 -4.71 13.42 -9.56
CA LEU A 181 -4.01 12.17 -9.89
C LEU A 181 -4.24 11.76 -11.34
N LEU A 182 -5.52 11.76 -11.80
CA LEU A 182 -5.87 11.40 -13.19
C LEU A 182 -5.20 12.34 -14.20
N ALA A 183 -5.18 13.65 -13.93
CA ALA A 183 -4.51 14.62 -14.80
C ALA A 183 -3.00 14.34 -14.91
N LEU A 184 -2.34 13.99 -13.77
CA LEU A 184 -0.91 13.69 -13.74
C LEU A 184 -0.54 12.43 -14.54
N VAL A 185 -1.36 11.39 -14.49
CA VAL A 185 -1.03 10.12 -15.16
C VAL A 185 -1.40 10.10 -16.63
N SER A 186 -2.23 11.07 -17.09
CA SER A 186 -2.61 11.25 -18.49
C SER A 186 -1.66 12.18 -19.26
N ALA A 187 -0.74 12.84 -18.59
CA ALA A 187 0.27 13.75 -19.15
C ALA A 187 1.56 13.01 -19.51
#